data_3dcd258568289c217562a41b5e1a511a
#
_entry.id   3dcd258568289c217562a41b5e1a511a
#
_cell.length_a   1.000
_cell.length_b   1.000
_cell.length_c   1.000
_cell.angle_alpha   90.00
_cell.angle_beta   90.00
_cell.angle_gamma   90.00
#
_symmetry.space_group_name_H-M   'P 1'
#
loop_
_entity.id
_entity.type
_entity.pdbx_description
1 polymer ?
#
loop_
_entity_poly.entity_id
_entity_poly.type
_entity_poly.pdbx_seq_one_letter_code
_entity_poly.pdbx_strand_id
1 'polypeptide(L)'
;MTRVTAGLKIVRVVAERRDPTAPLTVGAIARELGASVSATSRLCSELESIGLLERAEGYGAYRLGREAVRLSGAAAAPFARSVRFALTLAAQQTGETVFLVAGAAGTMRVVASVESLWTLHSPADVGEPVSGGQSAVVRAAERSDAGLDAAEPRYLESTVGMTIEVAAPIVGPGGECVAVLAVRLPVNRADQNLSRARHAVAAAKRSIEHGIEEWHARVPDRGQSAPPAVPHAPGETPTALAAALRILRHLATGRDSVSGTARATGLRPDRAQRLIDACRRAGLVWAGHDRSHYQLGWIVQGWYRAAAAPTMVERGKPFVAQTAERTNTCGFLTTLKGMRSFTLVEELEMAGEGLRMSPWLGRAHPIIGSDGGPTLVMDLDDDEVARLFPARNTRQELDVFLRRVRGVARDGVLTMEAFDDAGIVSISAPVRDASGTVVAAACLVGTTAHMRANTVEFERETRDLAARVSSLLD
;
A
#
# COMPACT_ATOMS: atom_id res chain seq x y z
N MET A 1 1.34 -9.71 -30.03
CA MET A 1 1.65 -9.54 -28.60
C MET A 1 2.53 -10.71 -28.16
N THR A 2 3.67 -10.48 -27.48
CA THR A 2 4.53 -11.58 -27.01
C THR A 2 3.88 -12.34 -25.85
N ARG A 3 4.28 -13.61 -25.65
CA ARG A 3 3.78 -14.43 -24.51
C ARG A 3 4.01 -13.75 -23.14
N VAL A 4 5.17 -13.13 -22.97
CA VAL A 4 5.49 -12.38 -21.73
C VAL A 4 4.57 -11.17 -21.55
N THR A 5 4.40 -10.35 -22.59
CA THR A 5 3.50 -9.20 -22.51
C THR A 5 2.06 -9.63 -22.20
N ALA A 6 1.59 -10.75 -22.79
CA ALA A 6 0.26 -11.29 -22.50
C ALA A 6 0.12 -11.77 -21.06
N GLY A 7 1.11 -12.54 -20.56
CA GLY A 7 1.12 -13.00 -19.17
C GLY A 7 1.12 -11.86 -18.16
N LEU A 8 1.98 -10.85 -18.36
CA LEU A 8 2.04 -9.68 -17.48
C LEU A 8 0.77 -8.83 -17.52
N LYS A 9 0.09 -8.74 -18.66
CA LYS A 9 -1.24 -8.12 -18.74
C LYS A 9 -2.31 -8.90 -17.98
N ILE A 10 -2.24 -10.24 -17.95
CA ILE A 10 -3.11 -11.06 -17.09
C ILE A 10 -2.89 -10.70 -15.61
N VAL A 11 -1.63 -10.60 -15.17
CA VAL A 11 -1.34 -10.19 -13.78
C VAL A 11 -1.96 -8.83 -13.48
N ARG A 12 -1.84 -7.85 -14.38
CA ARG A 12 -2.45 -6.52 -14.21
C ARG A 12 -3.97 -6.59 -14.09
N VAL A 13 -4.65 -7.37 -14.95
CA VAL A 13 -6.12 -7.54 -14.89
C VAL A 13 -6.56 -8.07 -13.52
N VAL A 14 -5.79 -8.99 -12.93
CA VAL A 14 -6.10 -9.53 -11.59
C VAL A 14 -5.72 -8.55 -10.49
N ALA A 15 -4.54 -7.91 -10.59
CA ALA A 15 -3.97 -7.08 -9.54
C ALA A 15 -4.58 -5.67 -9.45
N GLU A 16 -4.99 -5.07 -10.60
CA GLU A 16 -5.49 -3.70 -10.68
C GLU A 16 -7.00 -3.63 -10.49
N ARG A 17 -7.50 -4.29 -9.45
CA ARG A 17 -8.89 -4.33 -8.99
C ARG A 17 -8.99 -3.74 -7.59
N ARG A 18 -10.19 -3.34 -7.18
CA ARG A 18 -10.45 -2.92 -5.78
C ARG A 18 -10.16 -4.04 -4.78
N ASP A 19 -10.44 -5.28 -5.17
CA ASP A 19 -10.10 -6.49 -4.42
C ASP A 19 -9.41 -7.51 -5.33
N PRO A 20 -8.07 -7.55 -5.34
CA PRO A 20 -7.30 -8.50 -6.11
C PRO A 20 -7.27 -9.91 -5.48
N THR A 21 -7.76 -10.08 -4.26
CA THR A 21 -7.86 -11.37 -3.58
C THR A 21 -9.13 -12.13 -3.93
N ALA A 22 -10.15 -11.41 -4.41
CA ALA A 22 -11.39 -12.03 -4.88
C ALA A 22 -11.17 -12.87 -6.14
N PRO A 23 -11.85 -14.05 -6.26
CA PRO A 23 -11.73 -14.92 -7.41
C PRO A 23 -12.07 -14.23 -8.75
N LEU A 24 -11.26 -14.49 -9.79
CA LEU A 24 -11.51 -14.05 -11.15
C LEU A 24 -11.33 -15.24 -12.10
N THR A 25 -12.36 -15.57 -12.86
CA THR A 25 -12.33 -16.72 -13.77
C THR A 25 -11.47 -16.45 -15.01
N VAL A 26 -10.84 -17.52 -15.54
CA VAL A 26 -10.10 -17.45 -16.82
C VAL A 26 -10.94 -16.86 -17.95
N GLY A 27 -12.24 -17.18 -17.98
CA GLY A 27 -13.16 -16.62 -18.98
C GLY A 27 -13.33 -15.11 -18.87
N ALA A 28 -13.39 -14.56 -17.64
CA ALA A 28 -13.47 -13.13 -17.42
C ALA A 28 -12.16 -12.42 -17.80
N ILE A 29 -11.00 -13.00 -17.41
CA ILE A 29 -9.68 -12.50 -17.81
C ILE A 29 -9.54 -12.49 -19.34
N ALA A 30 -9.92 -13.57 -20.00
CA ALA A 30 -9.84 -13.71 -21.47
C ALA A 30 -10.69 -12.66 -22.18
N ARG A 31 -11.89 -12.40 -21.67
CA ARG A 31 -12.82 -11.39 -22.22
C ARG A 31 -12.25 -9.98 -22.09
N GLU A 32 -11.69 -9.63 -20.94
CA GLU A 32 -11.09 -8.31 -20.67
C GLU A 32 -9.89 -8.04 -21.59
N LEU A 33 -9.12 -9.09 -21.90
CA LEU A 33 -7.93 -8.98 -22.76
C LEU A 33 -8.23 -9.20 -24.26
N GLY A 34 -9.45 -9.53 -24.63
CA GLY A 34 -9.79 -9.90 -26.01
C GLY A 34 -9.02 -11.14 -26.48
N ALA A 35 -8.74 -12.11 -25.59
CA ALA A 35 -7.93 -13.29 -25.85
C ALA A 35 -8.75 -14.59 -25.81
N SER A 36 -8.22 -15.68 -26.36
CA SER A 36 -8.88 -16.98 -26.26
C SER A 36 -8.75 -17.58 -24.86
N VAL A 37 -9.80 -18.25 -24.38
CA VAL A 37 -9.83 -18.88 -23.05
C VAL A 37 -8.70 -19.90 -22.88
N SER A 38 -8.42 -20.70 -23.93
CA SER A 38 -7.37 -21.73 -23.88
C SER A 38 -5.95 -21.17 -23.78
N ALA A 39 -5.66 -20.04 -24.48
CA ALA A 39 -4.37 -19.37 -24.36
C ALA A 39 -4.22 -18.69 -22.98
N THR A 40 -5.30 -18.05 -22.50
CA THR A 40 -5.34 -17.43 -21.17
C THR A 40 -5.13 -18.46 -20.07
N SER A 41 -5.81 -19.63 -20.14
CA SER A 41 -5.67 -20.70 -19.15
C SER A 41 -4.22 -21.20 -19.03
N ARG A 42 -3.54 -21.42 -20.16
CA ARG A 42 -2.13 -21.84 -20.17
C ARG A 42 -1.21 -20.80 -19.53
N LEU A 43 -1.45 -19.52 -19.81
CA LEU A 43 -0.68 -18.44 -19.19
C LEU A 43 -0.96 -18.31 -17.70
N CYS A 44 -2.22 -18.44 -17.26
CA CYS A 44 -2.58 -18.44 -15.84
C CYS A 44 -1.87 -19.58 -15.09
N SER A 45 -1.81 -20.79 -15.64
CA SER A 45 -1.07 -21.91 -15.03
C SER A 45 0.44 -21.65 -14.95
N GLU A 46 1.04 -20.99 -15.97
CA GLU A 46 2.45 -20.60 -15.91
C GLU A 46 2.69 -19.49 -14.87
N LEU A 47 1.78 -18.53 -14.75
CA LEU A 47 1.84 -17.46 -13.74
C LEU A 47 1.64 -18.00 -12.33
N GLU A 48 0.78 -19.01 -12.16
CA GLU A 48 0.61 -19.74 -10.91
C GLU A 48 1.91 -20.45 -10.49
N SER A 49 2.58 -21.15 -11.42
CA SER A 49 3.82 -21.87 -11.13
C SER A 49 4.98 -20.97 -10.66
N ILE A 50 4.92 -19.67 -10.99
CA ILE A 50 5.91 -18.67 -10.53
C ILE A 50 5.36 -17.76 -9.42
N GLY A 51 4.17 -18.04 -8.90
CA GLY A 51 3.56 -17.36 -7.76
C GLY A 51 2.99 -15.97 -8.02
N LEU A 52 2.92 -15.51 -9.28
CA LEU A 52 2.29 -14.23 -9.63
C LEU A 52 0.76 -14.30 -9.56
N LEU A 53 0.18 -15.48 -9.77
CA LEU A 53 -1.22 -15.80 -9.50
C LEU A 53 -1.30 -16.96 -8.52
N GLU A 54 -2.44 -17.09 -7.85
CA GLU A 54 -2.80 -18.19 -6.97
C GLU A 54 -4.19 -18.69 -7.37
N ARG A 55 -4.42 -20.02 -7.30
CA ARG A 55 -5.75 -20.56 -7.50
C ARG A 55 -6.69 -20.09 -6.39
N ALA A 56 -7.88 -19.72 -6.80
CA ALA A 56 -8.96 -19.34 -5.92
C ALA A 56 -10.08 -20.39 -5.96
N GLU A 57 -11.03 -20.27 -5.05
CA GLU A 57 -12.22 -21.12 -5.05
C GLU A 57 -13.01 -20.95 -6.35
N GLY A 58 -13.51 -22.06 -6.88
CA GLY A 58 -14.24 -22.11 -8.13
C GLY A 58 -13.41 -22.61 -9.32
N TYR A 59 -14.12 -23.15 -10.32
CA TYR A 59 -13.48 -23.73 -11.50
C TYR A 59 -12.75 -22.68 -12.35
N GLY A 60 -11.46 -22.89 -12.55
CA GLY A 60 -10.63 -21.99 -13.37
C GLY A 60 -10.55 -20.56 -12.85
N ALA A 61 -10.67 -20.36 -11.52
CA ALA A 61 -10.55 -19.05 -10.89
C ALA A 61 -9.15 -18.83 -10.33
N TYR A 62 -8.70 -17.59 -10.44
CA TYR A 62 -7.41 -17.10 -9.95
C TYR A 62 -7.58 -15.82 -9.16
N ARG A 63 -6.63 -15.56 -8.27
CA ARG A 63 -6.46 -14.32 -7.51
C ARG A 63 -5.00 -13.89 -7.56
N LEU A 64 -4.71 -12.72 -7.02
CA LEU A 64 -3.32 -12.22 -6.94
C LEU A 64 -2.48 -13.18 -6.11
N GLY A 65 -1.32 -13.58 -6.66
CA GLY A 65 -0.41 -14.48 -5.98
C GLY A 65 0.55 -13.74 -5.05
N ARG A 66 1.09 -14.47 -4.06
CA ARG A 66 2.00 -13.96 -3.04
C ARG A 66 3.23 -13.26 -3.65
N GLU A 67 3.79 -13.78 -4.72
CA GLU A 67 4.94 -13.18 -5.38
C GLU A 67 4.64 -11.82 -6.01
N ALA A 68 3.41 -11.61 -6.49
CA ALA A 68 2.99 -10.29 -7.00
C ALA A 68 2.83 -9.28 -5.86
N VAL A 69 2.34 -9.71 -4.68
CA VAL A 69 2.25 -8.88 -3.47
C VAL A 69 3.65 -8.48 -3.02
N ARG A 70 4.59 -9.43 -2.92
CA ARG A 70 6.00 -9.16 -2.56
C ARG A 70 6.68 -8.19 -3.53
N LEU A 71 6.52 -8.42 -4.84
CA LEU A 71 7.05 -7.52 -5.87
C LEU A 71 6.52 -6.09 -5.69
N SER A 72 5.21 -5.98 -5.45
CA SER A 72 4.53 -4.71 -5.23
C SER A 72 5.04 -4.00 -3.97
N GLY A 73 5.15 -4.72 -2.86
CA GLY A 73 5.69 -4.21 -1.61
C GLY A 73 7.14 -3.75 -1.73
N ALA A 74 7.99 -4.56 -2.35
CA ALA A 74 9.40 -4.21 -2.59
C ALA A 74 9.55 -2.92 -3.44
N ALA A 75 8.68 -2.74 -4.44
CA ALA A 75 8.66 -1.52 -5.26
C ALA A 75 8.18 -0.29 -4.47
N ALA A 76 7.32 -0.49 -3.49
CA ALA A 76 6.78 0.59 -2.66
C ALA A 76 7.68 0.94 -1.46
N ALA A 77 8.41 -0.03 -0.92
CA ALA A 77 9.16 0.09 0.33
C ALA A 77 10.04 1.36 0.43
N PRO A 78 10.75 1.80 -0.62
CA PRO A 78 11.55 3.02 -0.54
C PRO A 78 10.75 4.29 -0.27
N PHE A 79 9.48 4.32 -0.68
CA PHE A 79 8.61 5.50 -0.67
C PHE A 79 7.40 5.34 0.27
N ALA A 80 7.18 4.15 0.83
CA ALA A 80 5.97 3.81 1.56
C ALA A 80 5.70 4.76 2.74
N ARG A 81 6.74 5.10 3.51
CA ARG A 81 6.66 6.03 4.64
C ARG A 81 6.34 7.47 4.19
N SER A 82 7.09 8.02 3.23
CA SER A 82 6.88 9.39 2.75
C SER A 82 5.52 9.57 2.09
N VAL A 83 5.07 8.60 1.28
CA VAL A 83 3.74 8.58 0.68
C VAL A 83 2.66 8.54 1.78
N ARG A 84 2.78 7.60 2.73
CA ARG A 84 1.82 7.46 3.82
C ARG A 84 1.70 8.74 4.65
N PHE A 85 2.83 9.31 5.07
CA PHE A 85 2.87 10.55 5.83
C PHE A 85 2.23 11.71 5.05
N ALA A 86 2.65 11.93 3.81
CA ALA A 86 2.15 13.03 2.98
C ALA A 86 0.64 12.94 2.73
N LEU A 87 0.12 11.75 2.38
CA LEU A 87 -1.32 11.54 2.17
C LEU A 87 -2.11 11.73 3.46
N THR A 88 -1.63 11.18 4.59
CA THR A 88 -2.31 11.31 5.89
C THR A 88 -2.36 12.76 6.35
N LEU A 89 -1.24 13.50 6.22
CA LEU A 89 -1.19 14.91 6.60
C LEU A 89 -2.13 15.76 5.74
N ALA A 90 -2.13 15.55 4.43
CA ALA A 90 -3.01 16.26 3.51
C ALA A 90 -4.50 15.95 3.78
N ALA A 91 -4.84 14.68 4.06
CA ALA A 91 -6.20 14.29 4.44
C ALA A 91 -6.63 14.94 5.76
N GLN A 92 -5.72 15.04 6.73
CA GLN A 92 -6.01 15.68 8.01
C GLN A 92 -6.19 17.20 7.89
N GLN A 93 -5.40 17.86 7.06
CA GLN A 93 -5.48 19.30 6.82
C GLN A 93 -6.75 19.71 6.07
N THR A 94 -7.21 18.86 5.16
CA THR A 94 -8.38 19.14 4.31
C THR A 94 -9.67 18.53 4.86
N GLY A 95 -9.60 17.42 5.56
CA GLY A 95 -10.74 16.57 5.89
C GLY A 95 -11.26 15.77 4.69
N GLU A 96 -10.62 15.84 3.52
CA GLU A 96 -11.09 15.28 2.26
C GLU A 96 -10.29 14.04 1.84
N THR A 97 -10.77 13.31 0.82
CA THR A 97 -10.06 12.15 0.26
C THR A 97 -8.82 12.59 -0.49
N VAL A 98 -7.67 12.04 -0.10
CA VAL A 98 -6.37 12.28 -0.73
C VAL A 98 -5.83 10.98 -1.29
N PHE A 99 -5.40 10.99 -2.54
CA PHE A 99 -5.00 9.76 -3.22
C PHE A 99 -3.87 9.97 -4.22
N LEU A 100 -3.17 8.90 -4.50
CA LEU A 100 -2.10 8.84 -5.49
C LEU A 100 -2.52 7.93 -6.64
N VAL A 101 -2.29 8.38 -7.86
CA VAL A 101 -2.63 7.66 -9.09
C VAL A 101 -1.37 7.42 -9.89
N ALA A 102 -1.23 6.24 -10.47
CA ALA A 102 -0.12 5.92 -11.36
C ALA A 102 -0.60 5.12 -12.59
N GLY A 103 0.22 5.09 -13.61
CA GLY A 103 -0.06 4.41 -14.88
C GLY A 103 0.03 5.35 -16.08
N ALA A 104 -0.02 4.78 -17.28
CA ALA A 104 -0.09 5.55 -18.51
C ALA A 104 -1.51 6.06 -18.76
N ALA A 105 -1.64 7.11 -19.58
CA ALA A 105 -2.94 7.63 -20.02
C ALA A 105 -3.86 6.48 -20.52
N GLY A 106 -5.12 6.49 -20.05
CA GLY A 106 -6.11 5.45 -20.35
C GLY A 106 -5.99 4.16 -19.52
N THR A 107 -4.93 3.99 -18.72
CA THR A 107 -4.75 2.82 -17.82
C THR A 107 -4.34 3.21 -16.41
N MET A 108 -4.61 4.45 -16.01
CA MET A 108 -4.28 4.96 -14.68
C MET A 108 -5.14 4.31 -13.59
N ARG A 109 -4.53 4.05 -12.43
CA ARG A 109 -5.19 3.46 -11.26
C ARG A 109 -4.80 4.20 -9.98
N VAL A 110 -5.72 4.25 -9.04
CA VAL A 110 -5.41 4.67 -7.67
C VAL A 110 -4.47 3.64 -7.05
N VAL A 111 -3.31 4.07 -6.58
CA VAL A 111 -2.27 3.18 -5.99
C VAL A 111 -2.09 3.37 -4.49
N ALA A 112 -2.56 4.50 -3.95
CA ALA A 112 -2.64 4.75 -2.51
C ALA A 112 -3.77 5.74 -2.25
N SER A 113 -4.45 5.63 -1.11
CA SER A 113 -5.53 6.53 -0.73
C SER A 113 -5.65 6.67 0.79
N VAL A 114 -6.01 7.85 1.22
CA VAL A 114 -6.52 8.13 2.57
C VAL A 114 -7.90 8.76 2.40
N GLU A 115 -8.92 8.00 2.77
CA GLU A 115 -10.30 8.44 2.65
C GLU A 115 -10.66 9.54 3.63
N SER A 116 -11.58 10.40 3.22
CA SER A 116 -12.26 11.36 4.08
C SER A 116 -13.01 10.67 5.21
N LEU A 117 -13.05 11.32 6.37
CA LEU A 117 -13.84 10.86 7.52
C LEU A 117 -15.27 11.46 7.57
N TRP A 118 -15.62 12.29 6.59
CA TRP A 118 -16.97 12.80 6.46
C TRP A 118 -17.92 11.73 5.95
N THR A 119 -19.16 11.71 6.48
CA THR A 119 -20.22 10.80 6.04
C THR A 119 -20.49 10.94 4.54
N LEU A 120 -20.54 12.19 4.03
CA LEU A 120 -20.64 12.47 2.60
C LEU A 120 -19.27 12.86 2.07
N HIS A 121 -18.69 12.03 1.24
CA HIS A 121 -17.37 12.26 0.63
C HIS A 121 -17.29 11.68 -0.78
N SER A 122 -16.26 12.06 -1.50
CA SER A 122 -15.95 11.50 -2.81
C SER A 122 -14.86 10.44 -2.65
N PRO A 123 -15.16 9.14 -2.84
CA PRO A 123 -14.20 8.06 -2.61
C PRO A 123 -13.12 8.03 -3.70
N ALA A 124 -12.01 7.38 -3.40
CA ALA A 124 -10.96 7.00 -4.34
C ALA A 124 -10.30 5.70 -3.84
N ASP A 125 -10.88 4.57 -4.19
CA ASP A 125 -10.40 3.28 -3.71
C ASP A 125 -9.15 2.81 -4.46
N VAL A 126 -8.20 2.20 -3.77
CA VAL A 126 -7.03 1.59 -4.40
C VAL A 126 -7.49 0.55 -5.42
N GLY A 127 -6.88 0.58 -6.63
CA GLY A 127 -7.28 -0.23 -7.77
C GLY A 127 -8.39 0.39 -8.65
N GLU A 128 -9.03 1.49 -8.20
CA GLU A 128 -10.04 2.20 -9.00
C GLU A 128 -9.41 2.79 -10.28
N PRO A 129 -10.05 2.61 -11.47
CA PRO A 129 -9.59 3.24 -12.70
C PRO A 129 -9.86 4.74 -12.68
N VAL A 130 -8.89 5.53 -13.11
CA VAL A 130 -9.07 6.96 -13.35
C VAL A 130 -9.04 7.21 -14.86
N SER A 131 -10.16 7.72 -15.38
CA SER A 131 -10.35 7.98 -16.81
C SER A 131 -11.17 9.25 -17.01
N GLY A 132 -11.16 9.76 -18.24
CA GLY A 132 -11.89 10.95 -18.65
C GLY A 132 -10.97 12.15 -18.81
N GLY A 133 -10.94 12.73 -20.03
CA GLY A 133 -10.06 13.86 -20.40
C GLY A 133 -10.35 15.15 -19.64
N GLN A 134 -11.47 15.22 -18.90
CA GLN A 134 -11.81 16.37 -18.05
C GLN A 134 -11.23 16.26 -16.64
N SER A 135 -10.77 15.09 -16.21
CA SER A 135 -10.18 14.89 -14.87
C SER A 135 -8.87 15.68 -14.74
N ALA A 136 -8.74 16.41 -13.64
CA ALA A 136 -7.50 17.11 -13.30
C ALA A 136 -6.32 16.13 -13.17
N VAL A 137 -6.58 14.90 -12.70
CA VAL A 137 -5.58 13.83 -12.57
C VAL A 137 -5.01 13.42 -13.93
N VAL A 138 -5.88 13.16 -14.91
CA VAL A 138 -5.45 12.77 -16.27
C VAL A 138 -4.65 13.89 -16.92
N ARG A 139 -5.16 15.12 -16.84
CA ARG A 139 -4.49 16.31 -17.39
C ARG A 139 -3.16 16.61 -16.71
N ALA A 140 -3.02 16.33 -15.41
CA ALA A 140 -1.76 16.51 -14.68
C ALA A 140 -0.70 15.50 -15.13
N ALA A 141 -1.10 14.26 -15.43
CA ALA A 141 -0.19 13.25 -15.97
C ALA A 141 0.32 13.64 -17.38
N GLU A 142 -0.58 14.09 -18.26
CA GLU A 142 -0.25 14.50 -19.64
C GLU A 142 0.66 15.72 -19.71
N ARG A 143 0.47 16.72 -18.82
CA ARG A 143 1.29 17.94 -18.80
C ARG A 143 2.75 17.71 -18.43
N SER A 144 3.01 16.74 -17.57
CA SER A 144 4.37 16.47 -17.12
C SER A 144 5.27 15.91 -18.23
N ASP A 145 4.68 15.26 -19.25
CA ASP A 145 5.41 14.77 -20.42
C ASP A 145 5.83 15.92 -21.40
N ALA A 146 5.25 17.10 -21.27
CA ALA A 146 5.46 18.23 -22.17
C ALA A 146 6.46 19.31 -21.66
N GLY A 147 6.98 19.17 -20.43
CA GLY A 147 7.84 20.17 -19.78
C GLY A 147 7.03 21.31 -19.15
N LEU A 148 7.14 21.48 -17.85
CA LEU A 148 6.48 22.57 -17.11
C LEU A 148 7.27 23.87 -17.23
N ASP A 149 6.63 24.91 -17.76
CA ASP A 149 7.09 26.27 -17.59
C ASP A 149 7.00 26.68 -16.10
N ALA A 150 8.06 27.21 -15.52
CA ALA A 150 8.15 27.55 -14.08
C ALA A 150 7.09 28.57 -13.61
N ALA A 151 6.36 29.19 -14.54
CA ALA A 151 5.32 30.20 -14.30
C ALA A 151 3.91 29.60 -14.15
N GLU A 152 3.69 28.32 -14.45
CA GLU A 152 2.35 27.71 -14.39
C GLU A 152 1.98 27.20 -12.97
N PRO A 153 0.67 27.18 -12.64
CA PRO A 153 0.24 26.67 -11.32
C PRO A 153 0.70 25.23 -11.12
N ARG A 154 1.26 24.98 -9.94
CA ARG A 154 1.81 23.66 -9.53
C ARG A 154 0.75 22.57 -9.37
N TYR A 155 -0.52 22.88 -9.66
CA TYR A 155 -1.66 21.96 -9.60
C TYR A 155 -2.68 22.31 -10.70
N LEU A 156 -3.51 21.34 -11.02
CA LEU A 156 -4.65 21.49 -11.92
C LEU A 156 -5.94 21.24 -11.17
N GLU A 157 -7.01 21.85 -11.63
CA GLU A 157 -8.34 21.68 -11.06
C GLU A 157 -9.34 21.25 -12.12
N SER A 158 -10.31 20.45 -11.71
CA SER A 158 -11.47 20.10 -12.52
C SER A 158 -12.68 19.87 -11.63
N THR A 159 -13.85 20.10 -12.21
CA THR A 159 -15.13 19.71 -11.62
C THR A 159 -15.75 18.63 -12.49
N VAL A 160 -15.99 17.47 -11.89
CA VAL A 160 -16.62 16.32 -12.56
C VAL A 160 -17.86 15.92 -11.76
N GLY A 161 -19.04 16.23 -12.31
CA GLY A 161 -20.30 16.05 -11.58
C GLY A 161 -20.35 16.87 -10.29
N MET A 162 -20.55 16.23 -9.15
CA MET A 162 -20.62 16.85 -7.82
C MET A 162 -19.26 16.84 -7.08
N THR A 163 -18.18 16.61 -7.79
CA THR A 163 -16.83 16.45 -7.20
C THR A 163 -15.85 17.42 -7.85
N ILE A 164 -15.04 18.07 -7.03
CA ILE A 164 -13.87 18.85 -7.47
C ILE A 164 -12.61 18.01 -7.23
N GLU A 165 -11.73 18.00 -8.21
CA GLU A 165 -10.39 17.43 -8.10
C GLU A 165 -9.35 18.55 -8.14
N VAL A 166 -8.37 18.48 -7.21
CA VAL A 166 -7.14 19.27 -7.23
C VAL A 166 -6.00 18.30 -7.36
N ALA A 167 -5.24 18.35 -8.47
CA ALA A 167 -4.23 17.35 -8.79
C ALA A 167 -2.88 17.97 -9.17
N ALA A 168 -1.79 17.32 -8.79
CA ALA A 168 -0.43 17.71 -9.15
C ALA A 168 0.40 16.50 -9.55
N PRO A 169 1.25 16.60 -10.61
CA PRO A 169 2.15 15.54 -10.97
C PRO A 169 3.26 15.39 -9.92
N ILE A 170 3.60 14.16 -9.58
CA ILE A 170 4.80 13.80 -8.83
C ILE A 170 5.89 13.51 -9.84
N VAL A 171 6.99 14.25 -9.74
CA VAL A 171 8.08 14.20 -10.71
C VAL A 171 9.23 13.39 -10.15
N GLY A 172 9.74 12.47 -10.95
CA GLY A 172 10.96 11.72 -10.66
C GLY A 172 12.22 12.51 -10.96
N PRO A 173 13.42 12.00 -10.62
CA PRO A 173 14.69 12.71 -10.78
C PRO A 173 15.04 13.06 -12.24
N GLY A 174 14.46 12.34 -13.20
CA GLY A 174 14.64 12.60 -14.63
C GLY A 174 13.64 13.59 -15.21
N GLY A 175 12.78 14.21 -14.39
CA GLY A 175 11.71 15.10 -14.84
C GLY A 175 10.45 14.38 -15.32
N GLU A 176 10.42 13.05 -15.29
CA GLU A 176 9.26 12.24 -15.67
C GLU A 176 8.15 12.26 -14.62
N CYS A 177 6.89 12.23 -15.05
CA CYS A 177 5.75 12.03 -14.15
C CYS A 177 5.68 10.57 -13.73
N VAL A 178 5.98 10.27 -12.47
CA VAL A 178 5.92 8.91 -11.92
C VAL A 178 4.53 8.57 -11.35
N ALA A 179 3.81 9.59 -10.87
CA ALA A 179 2.48 9.48 -10.31
C ALA A 179 1.78 10.85 -10.32
N VAL A 180 0.50 10.86 -10.00
CA VAL A 180 -0.27 12.10 -9.78
C VAL A 180 -0.89 12.05 -8.39
N LEU A 181 -0.62 13.05 -7.58
CA LEU A 181 -1.27 13.28 -6.30
C LEU A 181 -2.53 14.10 -6.50
N ALA A 182 -3.63 13.72 -5.84
CA ALA A 182 -4.86 14.47 -5.90
C ALA A 182 -5.62 14.51 -4.58
N VAL A 183 -6.40 15.58 -4.42
CA VAL A 183 -7.47 15.70 -3.42
C VAL A 183 -8.80 15.75 -4.15
N ARG A 184 -9.76 14.97 -3.66
CA ARG A 184 -11.12 14.93 -4.20
C ARG A 184 -12.08 15.40 -3.12
N LEU A 185 -12.85 16.45 -3.42
CA LEU A 185 -13.80 17.06 -2.49
C LEU A 185 -15.16 17.30 -3.15
N PRO A 186 -16.28 17.20 -2.39
CA PRO A 186 -17.60 17.55 -2.91
C PRO A 186 -17.72 19.06 -3.19
N VAL A 187 -18.46 19.41 -4.24
CA VAL A 187 -18.69 20.81 -4.66
C VAL A 187 -19.25 21.68 -3.52
N ASN A 188 -20.15 21.12 -2.69
CA ASN A 188 -20.77 21.85 -1.57
C ASN A 188 -19.80 22.23 -0.44
N ARG A 189 -18.55 21.75 -0.46
CA ARG A 189 -17.49 22.17 0.48
C ARG A 189 -16.38 22.98 -0.16
N ALA A 190 -16.54 23.37 -1.43
CA ALA A 190 -15.52 24.10 -2.18
C ALA A 190 -15.10 25.39 -1.49
N ASP A 191 -16.06 26.23 -1.08
CA ASP A 191 -15.81 27.54 -0.47
C ASP A 191 -14.93 27.46 0.78
N GLN A 192 -15.07 26.36 1.54
CA GLN A 192 -14.35 26.16 2.80
C GLN A 192 -13.01 25.45 2.61
N ASN A 193 -12.94 24.48 1.67
CA ASN A 193 -11.83 23.53 1.61
C ASN A 193 -10.97 23.61 0.35
N LEU A 194 -11.40 24.29 -0.73
CA LEU A 194 -10.63 24.31 -1.98
C LEU A 194 -9.24 24.96 -1.80
N SER A 195 -9.16 26.09 -1.09
CA SER A 195 -7.87 26.74 -0.80
C SER A 195 -6.96 25.82 0.03
N ARG A 196 -7.51 25.10 1.02
CA ARG A 196 -6.76 24.13 1.83
C ARG A 196 -6.28 22.96 0.98
N ALA A 197 -7.14 22.47 0.07
CA ALA A 197 -6.79 21.37 -0.84
C ALA A 197 -5.61 21.74 -1.75
N ARG A 198 -5.60 22.97 -2.30
CA ARG A 198 -4.48 23.52 -3.11
C ARG A 198 -3.15 23.50 -2.33
N HIS A 199 -3.17 24.03 -1.11
CA HIS A 199 -1.97 24.07 -0.26
C HIS A 199 -1.53 22.68 0.16
N ALA A 200 -2.46 21.80 0.52
CA ALA A 200 -2.17 20.43 0.93
C ALA A 200 -1.57 19.61 -0.21
N VAL A 201 -2.11 19.70 -1.44
CA VAL A 201 -1.55 19.06 -2.63
C VAL A 201 -0.13 19.54 -2.90
N ALA A 202 0.10 20.87 -2.87
CA ALA A 202 1.44 21.41 -3.10
C ALA A 202 2.45 20.99 -2.03
N ALA A 203 2.04 20.90 -0.77
CA ALA A 203 2.90 20.47 0.34
C ALA A 203 3.19 18.97 0.27
N ALA A 204 2.17 18.15 0.04
CA ALA A 204 2.31 16.71 -0.07
C ALA A 204 3.15 16.29 -1.30
N LYS A 205 2.98 16.98 -2.46
CA LYS A 205 3.85 16.83 -3.62
C LYS A 205 5.31 17.00 -3.23
N ARG A 206 5.69 18.13 -2.61
CA ARG A 206 7.07 18.38 -2.20
C ARG A 206 7.60 17.32 -1.24
N SER A 207 6.78 16.86 -0.31
CA SER A 207 7.18 15.83 0.66
C SER A 207 7.48 14.49 -0.03
N ILE A 208 6.65 14.07 -0.98
CA ILE A 208 6.86 12.83 -1.74
C ILE A 208 8.10 12.94 -2.64
N GLU A 209 8.23 14.05 -3.38
CA GLU A 209 9.38 14.28 -4.28
C GLU A 209 10.70 14.34 -3.51
N HIS A 210 10.73 14.98 -2.35
CA HIS A 210 11.89 14.96 -1.47
C HIS A 210 12.27 13.53 -1.03
N GLY A 211 11.28 12.70 -0.65
CA GLY A 211 11.53 11.29 -0.35
C GLY A 211 12.09 10.50 -1.54
N ILE A 212 11.64 10.81 -2.75
CA ILE A 212 12.18 10.22 -3.99
C ILE A 212 13.64 10.66 -4.21
N GLU A 213 13.94 11.94 -4.07
CA GLU A 213 15.29 12.51 -4.22
C GLU A 213 16.25 11.91 -3.19
N GLU A 214 15.87 11.86 -1.91
CA GLU A 214 16.68 11.26 -0.86
C GLU A 214 16.99 9.78 -1.12
N TRP A 215 16.00 9.02 -1.60
CA TRP A 215 16.24 7.62 -1.92
C TRP A 215 17.24 7.47 -3.07
N HIS A 216 17.08 8.26 -4.14
CA HIS A 216 18.01 8.22 -5.27
C HIS A 216 19.42 8.69 -4.90
N ALA A 217 19.56 9.61 -3.96
CA ALA A 217 20.87 10.05 -3.47
C ALA A 217 21.57 8.95 -2.64
N ARG A 218 20.80 8.11 -1.92
CA ARG A 218 21.35 7.02 -1.10
C ARG A 218 21.66 5.76 -1.89
N VAL A 219 20.96 5.52 -3.00
CA VAL A 219 21.19 4.34 -3.86
C VAL A 219 22.06 4.76 -5.04
N PRO A 220 23.38 4.49 -4.99
CA PRO A 220 24.28 4.83 -6.09
C PRO A 220 23.81 4.10 -7.35
N ASP A 221 24.06 4.74 -8.49
CA ASP A 221 23.79 4.15 -9.81
C ASP A 221 24.48 2.78 -9.90
N ARG A 222 23.71 1.70 -9.89
CA ARG A 222 24.22 0.32 -9.74
C ARG A 222 25.00 -0.19 -10.95
N GLY A 223 25.30 0.67 -11.92
CA GLY A 223 25.99 0.30 -13.16
C GLY A 223 27.32 -0.42 -13.00
N GLN A 224 27.95 -0.45 -11.80
CA GLN A 224 29.25 -1.07 -11.61
C GLN A 224 29.40 -2.00 -10.39
N SER A 225 28.44 -2.07 -9.46
CA SER A 225 28.64 -2.72 -8.14
C SER A 225 27.50 -3.68 -7.71
N ALA A 226 26.73 -4.25 -8.65
CA ALA A 226 25.77 -5.28 -8.29
C ALA A 226 26.49 -6.56 -7.84
N PRO A 227 26.14 -7.16 -6.68
CA PRO A 227 26.64 -8.47 -6.33
C PRO A 227 26.28 -9.48 -7.42
N PRO A 228 27.13 -10.48 -7.69
CA PRO A 228 26.84 -11.48 -8.71
C PRO A 228 25.51 -12.18 -8.39
N ALA A 229 24.77 -12.49 -9.46
CA ALA A 229 23.51 -13.23 -9.34
C ALA A 229 23.69 -14.48 -8.46
N VAL A 230 22.74 -14.72 -7.55
CA VAL A 230 22.74 -15.97 -6.77
C VAL A 230 22.84 -17.14 -7.74
N PRO A 231 23.85 -18.02 -7.59
CA PRO A 231 24.05 -19.12 -8.52
C PRO A 231 22.81 -20.02 -8.51
N HIS A 232 22.23 -20.22 -9.69
CA HIS A 232 21.18 -21.22 -9.87
C HIS A 232 21.82 -22.57 -10.10
N ALA A 233 21.11 -23.63 -9.69
CA ALA A 233 21.51 -24.99 -10.00
C ALA A 233 21.79 -25.12 -11.51
N PRO A 234 22.93 -25.69 -11.91
CA PRO A 234 23.29 -25.81 -13.32
C PRO A 234 22.28 -26.76 -14.01
N GLY A 235 21.54 -26.25 -15.00
CA GLY A 235 20.73 -27.07 -15.88
C GLY A 235 19.38 -26.53 -16.32
N GLU A 236 18.71 -25.64 -15.59
CA GLU A 236 17.37 -25.15 -15.98
C GLU A 236 17.42 -23.74 -16.59
N THR A 237 17.11 -23.65 -17.88
CA THR A 237 16.83 -22.37 -18.52
C THR A 237 15.44 -21.88 -18.07
N PRO A 238 15.36 -20.74 -17.35
CA PRO A 238 14.07 -20.25 -16.86
C PRO A 238 13.12 -19.93 -18.01
N THR A 239 11.82 -20.19 -17.81
CA THR A 239 10.80 -19.77 -18.78
C THR A 239 10.89 -18.26 -19.02
N ALA A 240 10.29 -17.78 -20.10
CA ALA A 240 10.33 -16.36 -20.43
C ALA A 240 9.63 -15.50 -19.36
N LEU A 241 8.54 -16.00 -18.74
CA LEU A 241 7.85 -15.32 -17.64
C LEU A 241 8.67 -15.34 -16.34
N ALA A 242 9.31 -16.46 -16.00
CA ALA A 242 10.21 -16.53 -14.86
C ALA A 242 11.42 -15.59 -15.01
N ALA A 243 11.99 -15.49 -16.20
CA ALA A 243 13.07 -14.54 -16.50
C ALA A 243 12.60 -13.08 -16.43
N ALA A 244 11.38 -12.78 -16.90
CA ALA A 244 10.79 -11.44 -16.75
C ALA A 244 10.55 -11.10 -15.27
N LEU A 245 10.08 -12.04 -14.46
CA LEU A 245 9.90 -11.83 -13.02
C LEU A 245 11.23 -11.50 -12.32
N ARG A 246 12.35 -12.14 -12.70
CA ARG A 246 13.69 -11.78 -12.17
C ARG A 246 14.05 -10.33 -12.48
N ILE A 247 13.76 -9.86 -13.69
CA ILE A 247 13.98 -8.46 -14.10
C ILE A 247 13.11 -7.54 -13.25
N LEU A 248 11.82 -7.86 -13.09
CA LEU A 248 10.90 -7.04 -12.29
C LEU A 248 11.35 -6.96 -10.82
N ARG A 249 11.77 -8.09 -10.21
CA ARG A 249 12.33 -8.12 -8.84
C ARG A 249 13.58 -7.24 -8.72
N HIS A 250 14.48 -7.29 -9.69
CA HIS A 250 15.66 -6.45 -9.70
C HIS A 250 15.29 -4.96 -9.78
N LEU A 251 14.42 -4.61 -10.72
CA LEU A 251 13.96 -3.22 -10.91
C LEU A 251 13.05 -2.71 -9.77
N ALA A 252 12.46 -3.58 -8.97
CA ALA A 252 11.74 -3.18 -7.76
C ALA A 252 12.66 -2.59 -6.68
N THR A 253 13.94 -2.97 -6.69
CA THR A 253 14.92 -2.48 -5.70
C THR A 253 15.73 -1.27 -6.18
N GLY A 254 15.50 -0.78 -7.40
CA GLY A 254 16.15 0.40 -7.95
C GLY A 254 16.17 0.42 -9.48
N ARG A 255 16.52 1.58 -10.03
CA ARG A 255 16.71 1.73 -11.48
C ARG A 255 18.03 1.10 -11.93
N ASP A 256 18.05 0.57 -13.15
CA ASP A 256 19.28 0.03 -13.75
C ASP A 256 19.24 0.08 -15.27
N SER A 257 20.41 0.00 -15.89
CA SER A 257 20.60 -0.14 -17.34
C SER A 257 20.25 -1.57 -17.79
N VAL A 258 20.14 -1.78 -19.11
CA VAL A 258 20.01 -3.12 -19.69
C VAL A 258 21.18 -4.02 -19.30
N SER A 259 22.40 -3.49 -19.39
CA SER A 259 23.63 -4.24 -19.09
C SER A 259 23.74 -4.59 -17.61
N GLY A 260 23.38 -3.66 -16.70
CA GLY A 260 23.32 -3.90 -15.27
C GLY A 260 22.25 -4.94 -14.92
N THR A 261 21.03 -4.77 -15.44
CA THR A 261 19.93 -5.73 -15.28
C THR A 261 20.30 -7.13 -15.81
N ALA A 262 20.95 -7.22 -16.99
CA ALA A 262 21.40 -8.48 -17.55
C ALA A 262 22.39 -9.20 -16.62
N ARG A 263 23.38 -8.46 -16.10
CA ARG A 263 24.37 -8.97 -15.14
C ARG A 263 23.73 -9.44 -13.85
N ALA A 264 22.86 -8.61 -13.25
CA ALA A 264 22.19 -8.90 -11.98
C ALA A 264 21.25 -10.11 -12.07
N THR A 265 20.63 -10.33 -13.23
CA THR A 265 19.66 -11.43 -13.43
C THR A 265 20.27 -12.69 -14.06
N GLY A 266 21.56 -12.66 -14.43
CA GLY A 266 22.23 -13.77 -15.12
C GLY A 266 21.71 -14.01 -16.54
N LEU A 267 21.17 -12.98 -17.20
CA LEU A 267 20.65 -13.06 -18.55
C LEU A 267 21.66 -12.50 -19.56
N ARG A 268 21.58 -12.97 -20.81
CA ARG A 268 22.32 -12.33 -21.90
C ARG A 268 21.71 -10.96 -22.20
N PRO A 269 22.50 -9.92 -22.54
CA PRO A 269 22.01 -8.55 -22.74
C PRO A 269 20.87 -8.45 -23.77
N ASP A 270 20.95 -9.17 -24.87
CA ASP A 270 19.92 -9.20 -25.91
C ASP A 270 18.60 -9.81 -25.42
N ARG A 271 18.67 -10.82 -24.53
CA ARG A 271 17.50 -11.41 -23.88
C ARG A 271 16.90 -10.47 -22.84
N ALA A 272 17.73 -9.82 -22.02
CA ALA A 272 17.30 -8.84 -21.04
C ALA A 272 16.58 -7.67 -21.70
N GLN A 273 17.14 -7.10 -22.79
CA GLN A 273 16.50 -6.02 -23.57
C GLN A 273 15.11 -6.42 -24.07
N ARG A 274 14.98 -7.58 -24.70
CA ARG A 274 13.69 -8.07 -25.23
C ARG A 274 12.64 -8.26 -24.10
N LEU A 275 13.06 -8.74 -22.93
CA LEU A 275 12.18 -8.93 -21.78
C LEU A 275 11.81 -7.58 -21.13
N ILE A 276 12.74 -6.65 -20.99
CA ILE A 276 12.46 -5.28 -20.53
C ILE A 276 11.44 -4.61 -21.45
N ASP A 277 11.60 -4.72 -22.77
CA ASP A 277 10.65 -4.19 -23.74
C ASP A 277 9.28 -4.87 -23.66
N ALA A 278 9.23 -6.16 -23.32
CA ALA A 278 7.96 -6.86 -23.07
C ALA A 278 7.28 -6.37 -21.78
N CYS A 279 8.04 -6.12 -20.71
CA CYS A 279 7.56 -5.53 -19.46
C CYS A 279 7.07 -4.08 -19.66
N ARG A 280 7.78 -3.29 -20.49
CA ARG A 280 7.34 -1.93 -20.86
C ARG A 280 6.02 -1.95 -21.64
N ARG A 281 5.89 -2.82 -22.63
CA ARG A 281 4.63 -2.99 -23.38
C ARG A 281 3.47 -3.51 -22.50
N ALA A 282 3.79 -4.18 -21.41
CA ALA A 282 2.81 -4.53 -20.38
C ALA A 282 2.48 -3.37 -19.42
N GLY A 283 3.23 -2.26 -19.47
CA GLY A 283 3.04 -1.08 -18.62
C GLY A 283 3.58 -1.24 -17.20
N LEU A 284 4.49 -2.21 -16.96
CA LEU A 284 5.09 -2.45 -15.64
C LEU A 284 6.46 -1.80 -15.46
N VAL A 285 7.17 -1.52 -16.54
CA VAL A 285 8.50 -0.92 -16.52
C VAL A 285 8.49 0.37 -17.33
N TRP A 286 9.13 1.39 -16.79
CA TRP A 286 9.33 2.69 -17.42
C TRP A 286 10.80 2.90 -17.78
N ALA A 287 11.04 3.63 -18.86
CA ALA A 287 12.37 4.11 -19.20
C ALA A 287 12.54 5.53 -18.67
N GLY A 288 13.68 5.84 -18.09
CA GLY A 288 14.07 7.21 -17.79
C GLY A 288 14.07 8.11 -19.05
N HIS A 289 14.12 9.42 -18.84
CA HIS A 289 14.09 10.40 -19.95
C HIS A 289 15.20 10.15 -21.00
N ASP A 290 16.38 9.77 -20.55
CA ASP A 290 17.54 9.40 -21.38
C ASP A 290 17.46 8.00 -22.02
N ARG A 291 16.40 7.23 -21.67
CA ARG A 291 16.20 5.83 -22.09
C ARG A 291 17.36 4.87 -21.78
N SER A 292 18.31 5.30 -20.96
CA SER A 292 19.46 4.48 -20.57
C SER A 292 19.17 3.58 -19.37
N HIS A 293 18.23 4.01 -18.51
CA HIS A 293 17.85 3.32 -17.30
C HIS A 293 16.36 2.97 -17.29
N TYR A 294 16.04 1.87 -16.61
CA TYR A 294 14.70 1.32 -16.45
C TYR A 294 14.37 1.19 -14.98
N GLN A 295 13.11 1.41 -14.64
CA GLN A 295 12.58 1.26 -13.28
C GLN A 295 11.20 0.65 -13.31
N LEU A 296 10.77 0.06 -12.19
CA LEU A 296 9.41 -0.46 -12.05
C LEU A 296 8.43 0.71 -11.96
N GLY A 297 7.32 0.60 -12.69
CA GLY A 297 6.28 1.64 -12.70
C GLY A 297 5.55 1.73 -11.36
N TRP A 298 5.20 2.93 -10.94
CA TRP A 298 4.48 3.18 -9.67
C TRP A 298 3.10 2.52 -9.63
N ILE A 299 2.52 2.16 -10.75
CA ILE A 299 1.26 1.41 -10.80
C ILE A 299 1.32 0.07 -10.04
N VAL A 300 2.50 -0.56 -10.01
CA VAL A 300 2.72 -1.81 -9.28
C VAL A 300 2.57 -1.61 -7.76
N GLN A 301 2.87 -0.42 -7.24
CA GLN A 301 2.81 -0.12 -5.81
C GLN A 301 1.39 -0.18 -5.21
N GLY A 302 0.33 -0.23 -6.04
CA GLY A 302 -1.05 -0.35 -5.57
C GLY A 302 -1.47 -1.78 -5.22
N TRP A 303 -0.83 -2.80 -5.76
CA TRP A 303 -1.31 -4.19 -5.70
C TRP A 303 -1.34 -4.74 -4.28
N TYR A 304 -0.24 -4.60 -3.51
CA TYR A 304 -0.19 -5.06 -2.13
C TYR A 304 -1.16 -4.29 -1.23
N ARG A 305 -1.34 -2.97 -1.48
CA ARG A 305 -2.29 -2.15 -0.70
C ARG A 305 -3.73 -2.57 -0.92
N ALA A 306 -4.11 -2.86 -2.18
CA ALA A 306 -5.44 -3.36 -2.50
C ALA A 306 -5.70 -4.74 -1.88
N ALA A 307 -4.66 -5.59 -1.75
CA ALA A 307 -4.77 -6.93 -1.19
C ALA A 307 -4.80 -6.96 0.36
N ALA A 308 -4.24 -5.93 1.04
CA ALA A 308 -3.98 -6.00 2.47
C ALA A 308 -5.27 -6.14 3.32
N ALA A 309 -6.23 -5.22 3.17
CA ALA A 309 -7.45 -5.25 3.99
C ALA A 309 -8.31 -6.49 3.74
N PRO A 310 -8.62 -6.90 2.49
CA PRO A 310 -9.33 -8.14 2.23
C PRO A 310 -8.63 -9.37 2.81
N THR A 311 -7.29 -9.47 2.69
CA THR A 311 -6.52 -10.58 3.26
C THR A 311 -6.62 -10.63 4.78
N MET A 312 -6.52 -9.49 5.47
CA MET A 312 -6.66 -9.43 6.93
C MET A 312 -8.07 -9.87 7.38
N VAL A 313 -9.11 -9.42 6.67
CA VAL A 313 -10.50 -9.76 7.01
C VAL A 313 -10.79 -11.24 6.74
N GLU A 314 -10.40 -11.76 5.59
CA GLU A 314 -10.72 -13.14 5.19
C GLU A 314 -9.84 -14.17 5.92
N ARG A 315 -8.53 -13.95 5.92
CA ARG A 315 -7.53 -14.93 6.36
C ARG A 315 -6.95 -14.64 7.75
N GLY A 316 -7.02 -13.38 8.21
CA GLY A 316 -6.55 -12.95 9.53
C GLY A 316 -7.57 -13.24 10.63
N LYS A 317 -8.88 -13.15 10.33
CA LYS A 317 -9.95 -13.38 11.31
C LYS A 317 -9.81 -14.71 12.10
N PRO A 318 -9.53 -15.88 11.47
CA PRO A 318 -9.33 -17.12 12.21
C PRO A 318 -8.18 -17.08 13.21
N PHE A 319 -7.12 -16.31 12.93
CA PHE A 319 -5.99 -16.15 13.85
C PHE A 319 -6.37 -15.31 15.06
N VAL A 320 -7.16 -14.24 14.83
CA VAL A 320 -7.69 -13.41 15.92
C VAL A 320 -8.58 -14.25 16.83
N ALA A 321 -9.56 -14.97 16.28
CA ALA A 321 -10.48 -15.83 17.03
C ALA A 321 -9.72 -16.88 17.85
N GLN A 322 -8.79 -17.62 17.24
CA GLN A 322 -8.00 -18.64 17.94
C GLN A 322 -7.16 -18.05 19.09
N THR A 323 -6.60 -16.84 18.89
CA THR A 323 -5.78 -16.21 19.94
C THR A 323 -6.66 -15.69 21.07
N ALA A 324 -7.77 -15.03 20.76
CA ALA A 324 -8.76 -14.55 21.73
C ALA A 324 -9.30 -15.68 22.61
N GLU A 325 -9.70 -16.80 22.00
CA GLU A 325 -10.15 -18.01 22.70
C GLU A 325 -9.07 -18.55 23.65
N ARG A 326 -7.84 -18.70 23.17
CA ARG A 326 -6.72 -19.27 23.95
C ARG A 326 -6.35 -18.39 25.16
N THR A 327 -6.43 -17.06 24.99
CA THR A 327 -6.08 -16.10 26.05
C THR A 327 -7.29 -15.66 26.89
N ASN A 328 -8.48 -16.10 26.55
CA ASN A 328 -9.74 -15.64 27.17
C ASN A 328 -9.83 -14.09 27.20
N THR A 329 -9.57 -13.46 26.06
CA THR A 329 -9.60 -12.01 25.87
C THR A 329 -10.41 -11.65 24.63
N CYS A 330 -10.76 -10.38 24.46
CA CYS A 330 -11.21 -9.89 23.15
C CYS A 330 -10.01 -9.67 22.23
N GLY A 331 -10.17 -10.00 20.95
CA GLY A 331 -9.13 -9.85 19.92
C GLY A 331 -9.55 -8.89 18.83
N PHE A 332 -8.60 -8.05 18.32
CA PHE A 332 -8.87 -7.08 17.28
C PHE A 332 -7.74 -6.97 16.28
N LEU A 333 -8.09 -6.65 15.01
CA LEU A 333 -7.18 -6.02 14.06
C LEU A 333 -7.69 -4.62 13.77
N THR A 334 -6.88 -3.62 14.07
CA THR A 334 -7.22 -2.21 13.84
C THR A 334 -6.28 -1.60 12.81
N THR A 335 -6.80 -0.71 11.97
CA THR A 335 -6.05 0.01 10.94
C THR A 335 -6.16 1.51 11.11
N LEU A 336 -5.24 2.25 10.48
CA LEU A 336 -5.25 3.71 10.51
C LEU A 336 -6.01 4.28 9.29
N LYS A 337 -6.97 5.18 9.56
CA LYS A 337 -7.58 6.04 8.53
C LYS A 337 -7.47 7.50 8.99
N GLY A 338 -6.64 8.30 8.30
CA GLY A 338 -6.22 9.59 8.84
C GLY A 338 -5.53 9.42 10.21
N MET A 339 -5.93 10.20 11.21
CA MET A 339 -5.48 10.02 12.61
C MET A 339 -6.56 9.40 13.49
N ARG A 340 -7.24 8.39 12.96
CA ARG A 340 -8.21 7.56 13.69
C ARG A 340 -7.93 6.08 13.43
N SER A 341 -8.12 5.27 14.44
CA SER A 341 -8.11 3.82 14.29
C SER A 341 -9.49 3.30 13.92
N PHE A 342 -9.53 2.27 13.09
CA PHE A 342 -10.73 1.55 12.69
C PHE A 342 -10.53 0.06 12.93
N THR A 343 -11.51 -0.58 13.52
CA THR A 343 -11.50 -2.03 13.67
C THR A 343 -11.93 -2.70 12.37
N LEU A 344 -11.05 -3.56 11.82
CA LEU A 344 -11.29 -4.39 10.64
C LEU A 344 -11.81 -5.78 10.99
N VAL A 345 -11.29 -6.34 12.08
CA VAL A 345 -11.64 -7.67 12.58
C VAL A 345 -11.81 -7.56 14.08
N GLU A 346 -12.85 -8.20 14.61
CA GLU A 346 -13.09 -8.31 16.04
C GLU A 346 -13.52 -9.72 16.43
N GLU A 347 -13.10 -10.11 17.62
CA GLU A 347 -13.58 -11.29 18.35
C GLU A 347 -13.88 -10.85 19.79
N LEU A 348 -15.14 -10.94 20.18
CA LEU A 348 -15.64 -10.32 21.41
C LEU A 348 -16.03 -11.34 22.49
N GLU A 349 -15.94 -12.64 22.19
CA GLU A 349 -16.30 -13.70 23.12
C GLU A 349 -15.19 -13.87 24.18
N MET A 350 -15.41 -13.29 25.35
CA MET A 350 -14.67 -13.65 26.55
C MET A 350 -15.46 -14.74 27.28
N ALA A 351 -14.86 -15.87 27.57
CA ALA A 351 -15.46 -16.89 28.41
C ALA A 351 -15.51 -16.38 29.84
N GLY A 352 -16.68 -16.11 30.36
CA GLY A 352 -16.90 -15.88 31.78
C GLY A 352 -17.81 -14.70 32.16
N GLU A 353 -18.77 -15.03 32.95
CA GLU A 353 -19.52 -14.26 33.98
C GLU A 353 -20.06 -12.87 33.60
N GLY A 354 -20.84 -12.80 32.48
CA GLY A 354 -21.75 -11.67 32.29
C GLY A 354 -21.11 -10.38 31.76
N LEU A 355 -19.81 -10.37 31.42
CA LEU A 355 -19.17 -9.24 30.80
C LEU A 355 -19.27 -9.36 29.26
N ARG A 356 -19.60 -8.26 28.60
CA ARG A 356 -19.64 -8.14 27.16
C ARG A 356 -18.93 -6.87 26.72
N MET A 357 -18.07 -6.97 25.72
CA MET A 357 -17.55 -5.81 25.03
C MET A 357 -18.52 -5.38 23.91
N SER A 358 -18.76 -4.08 23.78
CA SER A 358 -19.56 -3.55 22.67
C SER A 358 -18.83 -3.71 21.34
N PRO A 359 -19.52 -4.01 20.22
CA PRO A 359 -18.90 -4.12 18.91
C PRO A 359 -18.22 -2.82 18.47
N TRP A 360 -17.03 -2.95 17.91
CA TRP A 360 -16.19 -1.85 17.45
C TRP A 360 -15.98 -1.85 15.94
N LEU A 361 -16.44 -2.90 15.26
CA LEU A 361 -16.26 -3.09 13.82
C LEU A 361 -16.73 -1.85 13.04
N GLY A 362 -15.83 -1.31 12.18
CA GLY A 362 -16.12 -0.14 11.36
C GLY A 362 -16.25 1.19 12.10
N ARG A 363 -16.06 1.23 13.42
CA ARG A 363 -16.11 2.48 14.19
C ARG A 363 -14.77 3.18 14.20
N ALA A 364 -14.82 4.51 14.12
CA ALA A 364 -13.65 5.37 14.18
C ALA A 364 -13.35 5.79 15.62
N HIS A 365 -12.13 5.55 16.08
CA HIS A 365 -11.65 5.98 17.40
C HIS A 365 -10.52 6.98 17.26
N PRO A 366 -10.45 8.02 18.13
CA PRO A 366 -9.29 8.89 18.20
C PRO A 366 -8.04 8.06 18.47
N ILE A 367 -6.96 8.31 17.73
CA ILE A 367 -5.72 7.54 17.85
C ILE A 367 -5.14 7.54 19.28
N ILE A 368 -5.39 8.60 20.06
CA ILE A 368 -4.86 8.77 21.42
C ILE A 368 -5.49 7.79 22.40
N GLY A 369 -6.79 7.58 22.27
CA GLY A 369 -7.58 6.68 23.13
C GLY A 369 -7.71 5.27 22.59
N SER A 370 -7.18 5.00 21.42
CA SER A 370 -7.28 3.70 20.76
C SER A 370 -6.22 2.74 21.26
N ASP A 371 -6.62 1.50 21.48
CA ASP A 371 -5.75 0.41 21.94
C ASP A 371 -4.53 0.18 21.05
N GLY A 372 -4.68 0.26 19.73
CA GLY A 372 -3.60 0.14 18.77
C GLY A 372 -3.00 1.46 18.30
N GLY A 373 -3.46 2.62 18.81
CA GLY A 373 -3.10 3.93 18.28
C GLY A 373 -1.60 4.21 18.16
N PRO A 374 -0.81 4.12 19.23
CA PRO A 374 0.64 4.32 19.17
C PRO A 374 1.34 3.32 18.25
N THR A 375 0.87 2.06 18.23
CA THR A 375 1.40 0.98 17.37
C THR A 375 1.20 1.30 15.88
N LEU A 376 0.06 1.89 15.53
CA LEU A 376 -0.26 2.22 14.14
C LEU A 376 0.64 3.30 13.53
N VAL A 377 1.34 4.09 14.32
CA VAL A 377 2.22 5.18 13.83
C VAL A 377 3.68 5.01 14.25
N MET A 378 4.05 3.86 14.78
CA MET A 378 5.39 3.62 15.34
C MET A 378 6.53 3.62 14.31
N ASP A 379 6.22 3.56 13.03
CA ASP A 379 7.17 3.65 11.92
C ASP A 379 7.36 5.09 11.39
N LEU A 380 6.64 6.07 11.96
CA LEU A 380 6.86 7.49 11.74
C LEU A 380 7.83 8.04 12.80
N ASP A 381 8.56 9.12 12.46
CA ASP A 381 9.38 9.80 13.46
C ASP A 381 8.55 10.75 14.35
N ASP A 382 9.18 11.24 15.40
CA ASP A 382 8.50 12.09 16.39
C ASP A 382 7.95 13.39 15.78
N ASP A 383 8.66 14.01 14.84
CA ASP A 383 8.22 15.23 14.16
C ASP A 383 7.04 14.95 13.21
N GLU A 384 7.05 13.83 12.49
CA GLU A 384 5.95 13.38 11.67
C GLU A 384 4.70 13.12 12.52
N VAL A 385 4.87 12.38 13.62
CA VAL A 385 3.76 12.12 14.56
C VAL A 385 3.24 13.44 15.15
N ALA A 386 4.11 14.35 15.57
CA ALA A 386 3.71 15.65 16.11
C ALA A 386 2.93 16.49 15.10
N ARG A 387 3.34 16.49 13.83
CA ARG A 387 2.62 17.19 12.74
C ARG A 387 1.27 16.58 12.41
N LEU A 388 1.13 15.26 12.57
CA LEU A 388 -0.12 14.53 12.38
C LEU A 388 -1.04 14.61 13.60
N PHE A 389 -0.51 14.95 14.76
CA PHE A 389 -1.27 14.93 16.01
C PHE A 389 -2.39 15.99 15.99
N PRO A 390 -3.64 15.63 16.39
CA PRO A 390 -4.76 16.55 16.28
C PRO A 390 -4.55 17.81 17.09
N ALA A 391 -4.69 18.98 16.47
CA ALA A 391 -4.47 20.30 17.08
C ALA A 391 -5.34 20.62 18.31
N ARG A 392 -6.44 19.85 18.52
CA ARG A 392 -7.30 19.97 19.71
C ARG A 392 -6.69 19.39 20.97
N ASN A 393 -5.64 18.61 20.85
CA ASN A 393 -4.97 17.93 21.96
C ASN A 393 -3.84 18.78 22.53
N THR A 394 -3.57 18.59 23.81
CA THR A 394 -2.54 19.32 24.55
C THR A 394 -1.14 18.79 24.22
N ARG A 395 -0.13 19.60 24.47
CA ARG A 395 1.26 19.17 24.37
C ARG A 395 1.60 18.01 25.31
N GLN A 396 1.02 17.99 26.52
CA GLN A 396 1.21 16.90 27.46
C GLN A 396 0.66 15.56 26.92
N GLU A 397 -0.49 15.57 26.26
CA GLU A 397 -1.05 14.38 25.60
C GLU A 397 -0.12 13.90 24.46
N LEU A 398 0.40 14.82 23.65
CA LEU A 398 1.40 14.49 22.62
C LEU A 398 2.65 13.85 23.25
N ASP A 399 3.21 14.41 24.32
CA ASP A 399 4.40 13.88 24.96
C ASP A 399 4.16 12.47 25.55
N VAL A 400 2.96 12.22 26.11
CA VAL A 400 2.56 10.88 26.58
C VAL A 400 2.45 9.93 25.39
N PHE A 401 1.81 10.36 24.32
CA PHE A 401 1.63 9.55 23.12
C PHE A 401 2.97 9.18 22.47
N LEU A 402 3.89 10.15 22.31
CA LEU A 402 5.22 9.90 21.77
C LEU A 402 6.04 8.93 22.63
N ARG A 403 5.94 8.98 23.96
CA ARG A 403 6.58 7.98 24.82
C ARG A 403 6.07 6.56 24.54
N ARG A 404 4.76 6.39 24.31
CA ARG A 404 4.16 5.10 23.95
C ARG A 404 4.61 4.65 22.56
N VAL A 405 4.66 5.55 21.56
CA VAL A 405 5.16 5.27 20.20
C VAL A 405 6.60 4.76 20.26
N ARG A 406 7.49 5.47 20.99
CA ARG A 406 8.90 5.03 21.18
C ARG A 406 8.99 3.70 21.93
N GLY A 407 8.09 3.47 22.91
CA GLY A 407 8.02 2.20 23.64
C GLY A 407 7.74 1.04 22.70
N VAL A 408 6.66 1.12 21.91
CA VAL A 408 6.31 0.04 20.99
C VAL A 408 7.35 -0.12 19.87
N ALA A 409 8.00 0.96 19.42
CA ALA A 409 9.06 0.89 18.41
C ALA A 409 10.30 0.12 18.94
N ARG A 410 10.60 0.25 20.23
CA ARG A 410 11.71 -0.47 20.89
C ARG A 410 11.36 -1.93 21.21
N ASP A 411 10.18 -2.17 21.79
CA ASP A 411 9.82 -3.43 22.43
C ASP A 411 8.98 -4.35 21.50
N GLY A 412 8.48 -3.80 20.38
CA GLY A 412 7.61 -4.52 19.42
C GLY A 412 6.21 -4.83 19.96
N VAL A 413 5.87 -4.33 21.13
CA VAL A 413 4.56 -4.48 21.78
C VAL A 413 4.32 -3.33 22.74
N LEU A 414 3.07 -2.99 22.95
CA LEU A 414 2.63 -1.98 23.90
C LEU A 414 1.51 -2.53 24.77
N THR A 415 1.70 -2.47 26.08
CA THR A 415 0.66 -2.70 27.10
C THR A 415 0.21 -1.35 27.65
N MET A 416 -1.07 -1.05 27.62
CA MET A 416 -1.63 0.21 28.11
C MET A 416 -3.02 0.03 28.73
N GLU A 417 -3.35 0.86 29.71
CA GLU A 417 -4.73 1.00 30.20
C GLU A 417 -5.55 1.77 29.18
N ALA A 418 -6.81 1.36 28.97
CA ALA A 418 -7.73 2.08 28.11
C ALA A 418 -7.94 3.51 28.62
N PHE A 419 -8.03 4.46 27.69
CA PHE A 419 -8.12 5.88 28.06
C PHE A 419 -9.50 6.23 28.61
N ASP A 420 -10.54 5.66 28.00
CA ASP A 420 -11.93 6.02 28.30
C ASP A 420 -12.68 4.99 29.15
N ASP A 421 -12.09 3.78 29.36
CA ASP A 421 -12.74 2.67 30.08
C ASP A 421 -11.89 2.19 31.26
N ALA A 422 -12.28 2.59 32.44
CA ALA A 422 -11.61 2.14 33.67
C ALA A 422 -11.74 0.61 33.86
N GLY A 423 -10.64 -0.04 34.20
CA GLY A 423 -10.64 -1.49 34.45
C GLY A 423 -10.36 -2.35 33.21
N ILE A 424 -10.03 -1.74 32.09
CA ILE A 424 -9.64 -2.41 30.84
C ILE A 424 -8.16 -2.14 30.54
N VAL A 425 -7.44 -3.18 30.13
CA VAL A 425 -6.07 -3.12 29.61
C VAL A 425 -6.04 -3.72 28.23
N SER A 426 -5.26 -3.09 27.34
CA SER A 426 -4.98 -3.57 26.00
C SER A 426 -3.49 -3.85 25.81
N ILE A 427 -3.21 -4.85 24.98
CA ILE A 427 -1.87 -5.18 24.50
C ILE A 427 -1.92 -5.13 22.99
N SER A 428 -1.02 -4.37 22.35
CA SER A 428 -0.99 -4.23 20.90
C SER A 428 0.40 -4.48 20.30
N ALA A 429 0.45 -5.10 19.12
CA ALA A 429 1.67 -5.34 18.36
C ALA A 429 1.47 -5.01 16.86
N PRO A 430 2.55 -4.58 16.14
CA PRO A 430 2.44 -4.12 14.76
C PRO A 430 2.26 -5.25 13.76
N VAL A 431 1.28 -5.11 12.89
CA VAL A 431 1.13 -5.91 11.67
C VAL A 431 1.73 -5.12 10.51
N ARG A 432 2.70 -5.75 9.82
CA ARG A 432 3.42 -5.13 8.69
C ARG A 432 2.98 -5.75 7.38
N ASP A 433 2.97 -4.92 6.35
CA ASP A 433 2.72 -5.35 4.96
C ASP A 433 4.01 -5.67 4.21
N ALA A 434 3.87 -6.07 2.94
CA ALA A 434 4.98 -6.40 2.06
C ALA A 434 5.97 -5.25 1.79
N SER A 435 5.65 -4.01 2.15
CA SER A 435 6.58 -2.88 2.13
C SER A 435 7.36 -2.71 3.44
N GLY A 436 7.03 -3.50 4.48
CA GLY A 436 7.55 -3.38 5.83
C GLY A 436 6.88 -2.28 6.67
N THR A 437 5.88 -1.60 6.10
CA THR A 437 5.13 -0.53 6.79
C THR A 437 4.08 -1.14 7.74
N VAL A 438 3.86 -0.50 8.88
CA VAL A 438 2.78 -0.88 9.80
C VAL A 438 1.44 -0.48 9.19
N VAL A 439 0.59 -1.47 8.88
CA VAL A 439 -0.73 -1.27 8.25
C VAL A 439 -1.88 -1.56 9.20
N ALA A 440 -1.62 -2.35 10.24
CA ALA A 440 -2.59 -2.63 11.30
C ALA A 440 -1.88 -2.85 12.64
N ALA A 441 -2.66 -2.83 13.71
CA ALA A 441 -2.26 -3.33 15.02
C ALA A 441 -3.12 -4.56 15.36
N ALA A 442 -2.47 -5.63 15.79
CA ALA A 442 -3.13 -6.74 16.44
C ALA A 442 -3.26 -6.40 17.93
N CYS A 443 -4.47 -6.51 18.49
CA CYS A 443 -4.75 -6.11 19.85
C CYS A 443 -5.43 -7.25 20.61
N LEU A 444 -5.05 -7.46 21.87
CA LEU A 444 -5.78 -8.23 22.87
C LEU A 444 -6.27 -7.28 23.96
N VAL A 445 -7.53 -7.41 24.37
CA VAL A 445 -8.18 -6.51 25.31
C VAL A 445 -8.93 -7.34 26.36
N GLY A 446 -8.77 -6.97 27.62
CA GLY A 446 -9.43 -7.67 28.72
C GLY A 446 -9.45 -6.86 30.03
N THR A 447 -9.98 -7.46 31.09
CA THR A 447 -10.01 -6.81 32.40
C THR A 447 -8.61 -6.60 32.96
N THR A 448 -8.39 -5.50 33.66
CA THR A 448 -7.08 -5.17 34.25
C THR A 448 -6.51 -6.30 35.09
N ALA A 449 -7.32 -6.99 35.89
CA ALA A 449 -6.87 -8.09 36.73
C ALA A 449 -6.33 -9.27 35.88
N HIS A 450 -7.08 -9.70 34.87
CA HIS A 450 -6.72 -10.81 34.00
C HIS A 450 -5.47 -10.48 33.15
N MET A 451 -5.45 -9.30 32.53
CA MET A 451 -4.33 -8.87 31.68
C MET A 451 -3.02 -8.68 32.45
N ARG A 452 -3.08 -8.10 33.68
CA ARG A 452 -1.89 -7.92 34.50
C ARG A 452 -1.31 -9.23 35.05
N ALA A 453 -2.20 -10.18 35.42
CA ALA A 453 -1.76 -11.51 35.89
C ALA A 453 -1.01 -12.29 34.81
N ASN A 454 -1.28 -12.04 33.52
CA ASN A 454 -0.77 -12.81 32.39
C ASN A 454 0.04 -11.94 31.38
N THR A 455 0.52 -10.74 31.78
CA THR A 455 1.10 -9.73 30.86
C THR A 455 2.16 -10.34 29.93
N VAL A 456 3.15 -11.07 30.47
CA VAL A 456 4.27 -11.62 29.68
C VAL A 456 3.80 -12.62 28.63
N GLU A 457 2.84 -13.47 29.00
CA GLU A 457 2.26 -14.45 28.07
C GLU A 457 1.45 -13.73 26.98
N PHE A 458 0.60 -12.78 27.35
CA PHE A 458 -0.27 -12.09 26.39
C PHE A 458 0.50 -11.15 25.48
N GLU A 459 1.60 -10.56 25.93
CA GLU A 459 2.52 -9.83 25.05
C GLU A 459 3.15 -10.74 23.99
N ARG A 460 3.55 -11.97 24.38
CA ARG A 460 4.06 -12.96 23.43
C ARG A 460 2.97 -13.35 22.43
N GLU A 461 1.77 -13.72 22.91
CA GLU A 461 0.65 -14.12 22.07
C GLU A 461 0.23 -13.01 21.10
N THR A 462 0.27 -11.72 21.52
CA THR A 462 -0.03 -10.58 20.67
C THR A 462 1.03 -10.39 19.57
N ARG A 463 2.33 -10.55 19.92
CA ARG A 463 3.41 -10.52 18.90
C ARG A 463 3.26 -11.68 17.91
N ASP A 464 2.96 -12.88 18.38
CA ASP A 464 2.76 -14.06 17.54
C ASP A 464 1.56 -13.89 16.61
N LEU A 465 0.44 -13.34 17.10
CA LEU A 465 -0.72 -12.97 16.28
C LEU A 465 -0.33 -11.96 15.20
N ALA A 466 0.35 -10.88 15.58
CA ALA A 466 0.80 -9.85 14.64
C ALA A 466 1.74 -10.43 13.57
N ALA A 467 2.69 -11.29 13.95
CA ALA A 467 3.60 -11.95 13.03
C ALA A 467 2.88 -12.90 12.06
N ARG A 468 1.91 -13.68 12.54
CA ARG A 468 1.08 -14.55 11.70
C ARG A 468 0.27 -13.75 10.69
N VAL A 469 -0.35 -12.66 11.10
CA VAL A 469 -1.13 -11.79 10.19
C VAL A 469 -0.19 -11.12 9.19
N SER A 470 0.97 -10.59 9.62
CA SER A 470 1.98 -10.02 8.72
C SER A 470 2.42 -11.02 7.65
N SER A 471 2.64 -12.28 8.01
CA SER A 471 3.02 -13.33 7.06
C SER A 471 1.98 -13.63 5.97
N LEU A 472 0.72 -13.22 6.17
CA LEU A 472 -0.30 -13.28 5.12
C LEU A 472 -0.17 -12.15 4.10
N LEU A 473 0.46 -11.03 4.49
CA LEU A 473 0.60 -9.81 3.70
C LEU A 473 1.94 -9.73 2.95
N ASP A 474 2.84 -10.69 3.22
CA ASP A 474 4.16 -10.83 2.59
C ASP A 474 4.13 -11.62 1.28
#